data_7ceebbc8a6237fd20582e3a5d6a9b328
#
_entry.id   7ceebbc8a6237fd20582e3a5d6a9b328
#
_cell.length_a   1.000
_cell.length_b   1.000
_cell.length_c   1.000
_cell.angle_alpha   90.00
_cell.angle_beta   90.00
_cell.angle_gamma   90.00
#
_symmetry.space_group_name_H-M   'P 1'
#
loop_
_entity.id
_entity.type
_entity.pdbx_description
1 polymer ?
#
loop_
_entity_poly.entity_id
_entity_poly.type
_entity_poly.pdbx_seq_one_letter_code
_entity_poly.pdbx_strand_id
1 'polypeptide(L)'
;MFANLSAASGAGLLPHSVCFQLRPDLIWRHVAADAVIAISYFVIPAVLLYFIRRRRQPLSFGWAVALFAAFIVPCGRRLVCGIVTAWQPISYLQGIEKAITAAVSLATAIAIIPLVPKLLAMRSPEELAEANQRLREEIASREMAEEELRRSLEKMNRAVKELEQFAYITSHDLQAPLRTISGFSQLLTRRHCDKLDGDALEFLDYIDKGARQMQQLIQDLLALSRVGRSDAANIERKPLAETLTRTIKGLKAAIDKTGAEIAFGTLPEVEANHGLLVQLLHNLIDNAIKFQKPGERPKIRIDIDRDGDFWQLSIADNGIGIPQDQLESVFAIFRRLHAPDEYEGTGIGLAICRKIAEYHGGSIHATSDETGTQFHLRLPVTVPKQRLPTAVAADLRSV
;
A
#
# COMPACT_ATOMS: atom_id res chain seq x y z
N MET A 1 90.48 -40.17 -17.09
CA MET A 1 90.54 -39.20 -15.99
C MET A 1 89.18 -39.21 -15.15
N PHE A 2 88.51 -40.39 -15.16
CA PHE A 2 87.22 -40.58 -14.39
C PHE A 2 87.35 -41.71 -13.33
N ALA A 3 88.54 -42.25 -13.09
CA ALA A 3 88.71 -43.40 -12.23
C ALA A 3 88.98 -43.12 -10.74
N ASN A 4 89.11 -41.89 -10.32
CA ASN A 4 89.38 -41.53 -8.90
C ASN A 4 88.24 -40.79 -8.14
N LEU A 5 87.02 -40.78 -8.64
CA LEU A 5 85.86 -40.13 -7.97
C LEU A 5 85.00 -41.11 -7.14
N SER A 6 85.35 -42.44 -7.18
CA SER A 6 84.60 -43.48 -6.45
C SER A 6 85.05 -43.71 -5.00
N ALA A 7 86.13 -43.09 -4.54
CA ALA A 7 86.69 -43.29 -3.18
C ALA A 7 86.27 -42.27 -2.10
N ALA A 8 85.37 -41.34 -2.41
CA ALA A 8 84.89 -40.35 -1.44
C ALA A 8 83.41 -40.54 -1.09
N SER A 9 82.96 -41.80 -0.98
CA SER A 9 81.58 -42.09 -0.54
C SER A 9 81.38 -42.18 0.97
N GLY A 10 82.20 -41.51 1.71
CA GLY A 10 82.06 -41.39 3.16
C GLY A 10 82.23 -39.97 3.65
N ALA A 11 81.14 -39.24 3.78
CA ALA A 11 81.03 -38.02 4.51
C ALA A 11 80.99 -36.69 3.67
N GLY A 12 79.88 -36.11 3.63
CA GLY A 12 79.72 -34.67 3.37
C GLY A 12 79.31 -34.33 1.93
N LEU A 13 78.07 -33.92 1.75
CA LEU A 13 77.56 -33.31 0.51
C LEU A 13 78.45 -32.12 0.13
N LEU A 14 79.10 -32.21 -1.03
CA LEU A 14 79.93 -31.14 -1.56
C LEU A 14 79.12 -29.87 -1.89
N PRO A 15 79.60 -28.67 -1.60
CA PRO A 15 78.92 -27.43 -2.03
C PRO A 15 78.76 -27.37 -3.54
N HIS A 16 77.68 -26.84 -4.07
CA HIS A 16 77.45 -26.70 -5.51
C HIS A 16 78.62 -25.90 -6.17
N SER A 17 79.30 -25.02 -5.43
CA SER A 17 80.49 -24.30 -5.92
C SER A 17 81.61 -25.18 -6.42
N VAL A 18 81.73 -26.39 -5.89
CA VAL A 18 82.74 -27.35 -6.36
C VAL A 18 82.49 -27.87 -7.79
N CYS A 19 81.25 -27.97 -8.17
CA CYS A 19 80.82 -28.32 -9.53
C CYS A 19 81.13 -27.18 -10.54
N PHE A 20 81.28 -25.93 -10.10
CA PHE A 20 81.55 -24.76 -10.91
C PHE A 20 82.95 -24.17 -10.72
N GLN A 21 83.89 -24.91 -10.07
CA GLN A 21 85.25 -24.44 -9.79
C GLN A 21 86.04 -23.93 -11.03
N LEU A 22 85.61 -24.29 -12.20
CA LEU A 22 86.27 -23.96 -13.48
C LEU A 22 85.68 -22.70 -14.14
N ARG A 23 84.52 -22.10 -13.60
CA ARG A 23 83.84 -21.01 -14.16
C ARG A 23 83.23 -20.07 -13.13
N PRO A 24 83.95 -19.23 -12.41
CA PRO A 24 83.49 -18.31 -11.36
C PRO A 24 82.53 -17.30 -11.87
N ASP A 25 82.60 -16.86 -13.13
CA ASP A 25 81.70 -16.00 -13.82
C ASP A 25 80.24 -16.52 -13.82
N LEU A 26 80.09 -17.83 -13.87
CA LEU A 26 78.81 -18.52 -13.92
C LEU A 26 78.14 -18.48 -12.53
N ILE A 27 78.93 -18.69 -11.46
CA ILE A 27 78.42 -18.61 -10.08
C ILE A 27 77.85 -17.23 -9.75
N TRP A 28 78.63 -16.19 -10.09
CA TRP A 28 78.20 -14.82 -9.81
C TRP A 28 76.95 -14.46 -10.62
N ARG A 29 76.75 -14.91 -11.84
CA ARG A 29 75.55 -14.65 -12.61
C ARG A 29 74.35 -15.35 -11.97
N HIS A 30 74.46 -16.59 -11.52
CA HIS A 30 73.36 -17.26 -10.81
C HIS A 30 73.02 -16.59 -9.50
N VAL A 31 74.03 -16.26 -8.68
CA VAL A 31 73.85 -15.58 -7.39
C VAL A 31 73.21 -14.20 -7.59
N ALA A 32 73.59 -13.43 -8.61
CA ALA A 32 73.03 -12.15 -8.87
C ALA A 32 71.58 -12.25 -9.35
N ALA A 33 71.29 -13.25 -10.22
CA ALA A 33 69.91 -13.50 -10.66
C ALA A 33 68.99 -13.91 -9.49
N ASP A 34 69.45 -14.86 -8.67
CA ASP A 34 68.70 -15.33 -7.49
C ASP A 34 68.48 -14.20 -6.46
N ALA A 35 69.49 -13.32 -6.27
CA ALA A 35 69.36 -12.17 -5.38
C ALA A 35 68.27 -11.18 -5.87
N VAL A 36 68.22 -10.86 -7.16
CA VAL A 36 67.20 -10.00 -7.76
C VAL A 36 65.80 -10.61 -7.62
N ILE A 37 65.66 -11.92 -7.89
CA ILE A 37 64.38 -12.63 -7.77
C ILE A 37 63.95 -12.67 -6.28
N ALA A 38 64.87 -12.94 -5.35
CA ALA A 38 64.60 -12.97 -3.91
C ALA A 38 64.11 -11.60 -3.40
N ILE A 39 64.77 -10.52 -3.80
CA ILE A 39 64.33 -9.16 -3.45
C ILE A 39 62.92 -8.90 -3.96
N SER A 40 62.62 -9.28 -5.24
CA SER A 40 61.30 -9.09 -5.80
C SER A 40 60.24 -9.86 -5.02
N TYR A 41 60.54 -11.09 -4.57
CA TYR A 41 59.63 -11.91 -3.75
C TYR A 41 59.36 -11.40 -2.34
N PHE A 42 60.20 -10.52 -1.80
CA PHE A 42 59.93 -9.81 -0.54
C PHE A 42 59.24 -8.47 -0.75
N VAL A 43 59.51 -7.78 -1.86
CA VAL A 43 58.89 -6.49 -2.17
C VAL A 43 57.41 -6.68 -2.52
N ILE A 44 57.04 -7.68 -3.33
CA ILE A 44 55.66 -7.88 -3.75
C ILE A 44 54.70 -8.09 -2.57
N PRO A 45 54.94 -9.00 -1.60
CA PRO A 45 54.08 -9.11 -0.41
C PRO A 45 53.98 -7.86 0.43
N ALA A 46 55.14 -7.13 0.59
CA ALA A 46 55.16 -5.88 1.34
C ALA A 46 54.25 -4.80 0.72
N VAL A 47 54.31 -4.67 -0.61
CA VAL A 47 53.43 -3.76 -1.37
C VAL A 47 51.96 -4.17 -1.24
N LEU A 48 51.66 -5.47 -1.39
CA LEU A 48 50.30 -6.00 -1.26
C LEU A 48 49.74 -5.77 0.14
N LEU A 49 50.51 -6.03 1.22
CA LEU A 49 50.11 -5.79 2.58
C LEU A 49 49.93 -4.29 2.88
N TYR A 50 50.82 -3.45 2.35
CA TYR A 50 50.66 -1.98 2.43
C TYR A 50 49.35 -1.54 1.74
N PHE A 51 49.06 -2.03 0.56
CA PHE A 51 47.81 -1.74 -0.19
C PHE A 51 46.57 -2.14 0.61
N ILE A 52 46.53 -3.34 1.20
CA ILE A 52 45.42 -3.83 2.01
C ILE A 52 45.22 -2.92 3.24
N ARG A 53 46.29 -2.55 3.96
CA ARG A 53 46.21 -1.72 5.15
C ARG A 53 45.80 -0.27 4.86
N ARG A 54 46.16 0.27 3.71
CA ARG A 54 45.83 1.66 3.35
C ARG A 54 44.43 1.82 2.79
N ARG A 55 43.82 0.77 2.31
CA ARG A 55 42.46 0.81 1.76
C ARG A 55 41.44 0.93 2.91
N ARG A 56 40.58 1.99 2.89
CA ARG A 56 39.56 2.27 3.92
C ARG A 56 38.39 1.28 3.92
N GLN A 57 38.19 0.53 2.83
CA GLN A 57 37.10 -0.46 2.73
C GLN A 57 37.67 -1.88 2.83
N PRO A 58 37.08 -2.77 3.64
CA PRO A 58 37.50 -4.15 3.74
C PRO A 58 37.30 -4.85 2.40
N LEU A 59 38.35 -5.46 1.88
CA LEU A 59 38.25 -6.36 0.74
C LEU A 59 37.58 -7.65 1.21
N SER A 60 36.48 -8.04 0.57
CA SER A 60 35.81 -9.33 0.84
C SER A 60 36.76 -10.54 0.75
N PHE A 61 37.91 -10.37 0.11
CA PHE A 61 38.94 -11.37 -0.13
C PHE A 61 40.30 -11.00 0.44
N GLY A 62 40.38 -10.15 1.44
CA GLY A 62 41.64 -9.70 2.07
C GLY A 62 42.48 -10.86 2.58
N TRP A 63 41.85 -11.92 3.08
CA TRP A 63 42.49 -13.17 3.50
C TRP A 63 43.24 -13.92 2.37
N ALA A 64 42.68 -13.89 1.13
CA ALA A 64 43.30 -14.54 -0.03
C ALA A 64 44.59 -13.81 -0.46
N VAL A 65 44.56 -12.46 -0.39
CA VAL A 65 45.77 -11.66 -0.67
C VAL A 65 46.84 -11.90 0.42
N ALA A 66 46.41 -12.01 1.68
CA ALA A 66 47.33 -12.36 2.77
C ALA A 66 47.94 -13.78 2.61
N LEU A 67 47.13 -14.74 2.16
CA LEU A 67 47.59 -16.10 1.87
C LEU A 67 48.58 -16.12 0.69
N PHE A 68 48.31 -15.34 -0.36
CA PHE A 68 49.22 -15.19 -1.50
C PHE A 68 50.54 -14.54 -1.07
N ALA A 69 50.51 -13.54 -0.21
CA ALA A 69 51.71 -12.94 0.36
C ALA A 69 52.49 -13.96 1.22
N ALA A 70 51.78 -14.78 2.02
CA ALA A 70 52.38 -15.85 2.81
C ALA A 70 53.02 -16.97 1.94
N PHE A 71 52.52 -17.19 0.74
CA PHE A 71 53.11 -18.12 -0.24
C PHE A 71 54.40 -17.56 -0.85
N ILE A 72 54.45 -16.29 -1.21
CA ILE A 72 55.60 -15.66 -1.87
C ILE A 72 56.82 -15.58 -0.95
N VAL A 73 56.64 -15.30 0.35
CA VAL A 73 57.75 -15.16 1.31
C VAL A 73 58.61 -16.43 1.42
N PRO A 74 58.10 -17.68 1.60
CA PRO A 74 58.87 -18.90 1.56
C PRO A 74 59.64 -19.12 0.25
N CYS A 75 59.02 -18.72 -0.91
CA CYS A 75 59.69 -18.81 -2.19
C CYS A 75 60.92 -17.90 -2.26
N GLY A 76 60.83 -16.66 -1.75
CA GLY A 76 61.96 -15.74 -1.65
C GLY A 76 63.04 -16.26 -0.70
N ARG A 77 62.67 -16.80 0.47
CA ARG A 77 63.61 -17.39 1.44
C ARG A 77 64.34 -18.59 0.83
N ARG A 78 63.65 -19.44 0.03
CA ARG A 78 64.32 -20.56 -0.67
C ARG A 78 65.41 -20.09 -1.60
N LEU A 79 65.24 -18.97 -2.34
CA LEU A 79 66.28 -18.41 -3.20
C LEU A 79 67.47 -17.89 -2.42
N VAL A 80 67.25 -17.26 -1.27
CA VAL A 80 68.31 -16.81 -0.34
C VAL A 80 69.08 -18.03 0.18
N CYS A 81 68.41 -19.12 0.59
CA CYS A 81 69.01 -20.35 0.99
C CYS A 81 69.84 -20.99 -0.17
N GLY A 82 69.35 -20.91 -1.40
CA GLY A 82 70.07 -21.34 -2.61
C GLY A 82 71.42 -20.61 -2.78
N ILE A 83 71.41 -19.29 -2.54
CA ILE A 83 72.62 -18.48 -2.58
C ILE A 83 73.64 -18.96 -1.50
N VAL A 84 73.17 -19.19 -0.26
CA VAL A 84 74.01 -19.60 0.87
C VAL A 84 74.57 -21.01 0.63
N THR A 85 73.77 -21.91 0.12
CA THR A 85 74.18 -23.31 -0.16
C THR A 85 75.15 -23.46 -1.35
N ALA A 86 75.31 -22.39 -2.15
CA ALA A 86 76.38 -22.34 -3.11
C ALA A 86 77.75 -22.41 -2.47
N TRP A 87 77.88 -21.96 -1.21
CA TRP A 87 79.13 -21.99 -0.46
C TRP A 87 79.21 -23.02 0.69
N GLN A 88 78.00 -23.36 1.27
CA GLN A 88 77.90 -24.28 2.40
C GLN A 88 76.91 -25.41 2.13
N PRO A 89 77.24 -26.73 2.38
CA PRO A 89 76.37 -27.85 2.12
C PRO A 89 75.32 -28.06 3.23
N ILE A 90 74.27 -27.29 3.18
CA ILE A 90 73.15 -27.37 4.16
C ILE A 90 71.94 -28.06 3.54
N SER A 91 72.13 -29.27 3.07
CA SER A 91 71.15 -30.08 2.31
C SER A 91 69.88 -30.41 3.11
N TYR A 92 70.00 -30.64 4.41
CA TYR A 92 68.89 -30.94 5.30
C TYR A 92 67.93 -29.72 5.44
N LEU A 93 68.51 -28.56 5.58
CA LEU A 93 67.72 -27.31 5.68
C LEU A 93 66.95 -27.01 4.39
N GLN A 94 67.54 -27.27 3.22
CA GLN A 94 66.89 -27.15 1.93
C GLN A 94 65.71 -28.14 1.78
N GLY A 95 65.82 -29.36 2.33
CA GLY A 95 64.73 -30.33 2.34
C GLY A 95 63.50 -29.88 3.09
N ILE A 96 63.70 -29.32 4.28
CA ILE A 96 62.65 -28.76 5.12
C ILE A 96 62.00 -27.56 4.42
N GLU A 97 62.76 -26.65 3.86
CA GLU A 97 62.22 -25.50 3.12
C GLU A 97 61.40 -25.89 1.89
N LYS A 98 61.84 -26.87 1.13
CA LYS A 98 61.08 -27.43 0.01
C LYS A 98 59.72 -27.98 0.48
N ALA A 99 59.70 -28.72 1.59
CA ALA A 99 58.48 -29.30 2.16
C ALA A 99 57.52 -28.21 2.62
N ILE A 100 57.98 -27.17 3.33
CA ILE A 100 57.16 -26.04 3.77
C ILE A 100 56.59 -25.27 2.56
N THR A 101 57.45 -24.99 1.58
CA THR A 101 57.01 -24.27 0.37
C THR A 101 55.94 -25.07 -0.41
N ALA A 102 56.11 -26.40 -0.53
CA ALA A 102 55.16 -27.28 -1.18
C ALA A 102 53.79 -27.28 -0.43
N ALA A 103 53.81 -27.38 0.89
CA ALA A 103 52.61 -27.34 1.72
C ALA A 103 51.84 -26.04 1.59
N VAL A 104 52.55 -24.89 1.65
CA VAL A 104 51.94 -23.57 1.49
C VAL A 104 51.40 -23.35 0.08
N SER A 105 52.13 -23.85 -0.95
CA SER A 105 51.67 -23.79 -2.35
C SER A 105 50.35 -24.56 -2.55
N LEU A 106 50.29 -25.79 -2.02
CA LEU A 106 49.07 -26.61 -2.10
C LEU A 106 47.90 -25.95 -1.37
N ALA A 107 48.12 -25.45 -0.16
CA ALA A 107 47.10 -24.75 0.60
C ALA A 107 46.58 -23.51 -0.16
N THR A 108 47.47 -22.73 -0.77
CA THR A 108 47.12 -21.58 -1.59
C THR A 108 46.30 -21.97 -2.82
N ALA A 109 46.70 -23.01 -3.53
CA ALA A 109 45.97 -23.50 -4.69
C ALA A 109 44.55 -23.97 -4.33
N ILE A 110 44.40 -24.73 -3.24
CA ILE A 110 43.08 -25.17 -2.75
C ILE A 110 42.20 -23.96 -2.35
N ALA A 111 42.78 -22.97 -1.71
CA ALA A 111 42.06 -21.78 -1.25
C ALA A 111 41.60 -20.85 -2.40
N ILE A 112 42.27 -20.84 -3.53
CA ILE A 112 41.94 -20.03 -4.69
C ILE A 112 40.75 -20.62 -5.50
N ILE A 113 40.62 -21.96 -5.56
CA ILE A 113 39.56 -22.62 -6.35
C ILE A 113 38.15 -22.06 -6.06
N PRO A 114 37.67 -21.92 -4.81
CA PRO A 114 36.34 -21.38 -4.51
C PRO A 114 36.25 -19.88 -4.73
N LEU A 115 37.35 -19.19 -4.91
CA LEU A 115 37.38 -17.73 -5.11
C LEU A 115 37.13 -17.35 -6.57
N VAL A 116 37.54 -18.18 -7.51
CA VAL A 116 37.38 -17.93 -8.95
C VAL A 116 35.92 -17.61 -9.34
N PRO A 117 34.93 -18.45 -9.00
CA PRO A 117 33.54 -18.16 -9.37
C PRO A 117 33.02 -16.87 -8.73
N LYS A 118 33.46 -16.55 -7.52
CA LYS A 118 33.06 -15.28 -6.84
C LYS A 118 33.65 -14.05 -7.52
N LEU A 119 34.89 -14.16 -8.00
CA LEU A 119 35.53 -13.07 -8.76
C LEU A 119 34.87 -12.87 -10.12
N LEU A 120 34.51 -13.97 -10.80
CA LEU A 120 33.81 -13.93 -12.09
C LEU A 120 32.37 -13.40 -11.96
N ALA A 121 31.74 -13.59 -10.80
CA ALA A 121 30.39 -13.07 -10.52
C ALA A 121 30.39 -11.58 -10.11
N MET A 122 31.52 -10.96 -9.87
CA MET A 122 31.61 -9.54 -9.57
C MET A 122 31.33 -8.71 -10.84
N ARG A 123 30.24 -7.94 -10.79
CA ARG A 123 29.90 -7.01 -11.88
C ARG A 123 31.02 -6.00 -12.08
N SER A 124 31.24 -5.63 -13.32
CA SER A 124 32.22 -4.60 -13.63
C SER A 124 31.80 -3.25 -12.99
N PRO A 125 32.77 -2.39 -12.64
CA PRO A 125 32.43 -1.06 -12.14
C PRO A 125 31.53 -0.26 -13.09
N GLU A 126 31.62 -0.50 -14.39
CA GLU A 126 30.81 0.13 -15.44
C GLU A 126 29.37 -0.36 -15.39
N GLU A 127 29.14 -1.68 -15.32
CA GLU A 127 27.78 -2.23 -15.16
C GLU A 127 27.09 -1.76 -13.87
N LEU A 128 27.84 -1.62 -12.78
CA LEU A 128 27.34 -1.09 -11.53
C LEU A 128 26.99 0.40 -11.63
N ALA A 129 27.80 1.17 -12.34
CA ALA A 129 27.54 2.60 -12.59
C ALA A 129 26.31 2.80 -13.46
N GLU A 130 26.15 2.03 -14.53
CA GLU A 130 24.96 2.05 -15.38
C GLU A 130 23.69 1.64 -14.63
N ALA A 131 23.76 0.56 -13.82
CA ALA A 131 22.62 0.14 -13.00
C ALA A 131 22.21 1.22 -11.99
N ASN A 132 23.18 1.86 -11.34
CA ASN A 132 22.94 2.97 -10.42
C ASN A 132 22.35 4.19 -11.13
N GLN A 133 22.77 4.48 -12.35
CA GLN A 133 22.24 5.58 -13.13
C GLN A 133 20.79 5.32 -13.52
N ARG A 134 20.47 4.13 -14.06
CA ARG A 134 19.09 3.72 -14.38
C ARG A 134 18.17 3.78 -13.16
N LEU A 135 18.66 3.31 -12.00
CA LEU A 135 17.89 3.37 -10.76
C LEU A 135 17.61 4.82 -10.33
N ARG A 136 18.58 5.72 -10.48
CA ARG A 136 18.38 7.15 -10.17
C ARG A 136 17.36 7.80 -11.11
N GLU A 137 17.41 7.47 -12.40
CA GLU A 137 16.44 7.96 -13.40
C GLU A 137 15.04 7.45 -13.10
N GLU A 138 14.90 6.17 -12.71
CA GLU A 138 13.61 5.60 -12.30
C GLU A 138 13.07 6.26 -11.02
N ILE A 139 13.91 6.48 -10.00
CA ILE A 139 13.53 7.18 -8.77
C ILE A 139 13.04 8.59 -9.11
N ALA A 140 13.80 9.36 -9.90
CA ALA A 140 13.41 10.71 -10.28
C ALA A 140 12.10 10.75 -11.07
N SER A 141 11.87 9.78 -11.96
CA SER A 141 10.61 9.64 -12.71
C SER A 141 9.43 9.32 -11.78
N ARG A 142 9.61 8.43 -10.80
CA ARG A 142 8.58 8.10 -9.80
C ARG A 142 8.25 9.31 -8.91
N GLU A 143 9.26 10.02 -8.43
CA GLU A 143 9.06 11.22 -7.60
C GLU A 143 8.26 12.31 -8.36
N MET A 144 8.56 12.52 -9.65
CA MET A 144 7.79 13.44 -10.49
C MET A 144 6.32 12.98 -10.65
N ALA A 145 6.09 11.70 -10.93
CA ALA A 145 4.75 11.15 -11.07
C ALA A 145 3.93 11.20 -9.75
N GLU A 146 4.56 10.94 -8.61
CA GLU A 146 3.95 11.07 -7.29
C GLU A 146 3.56 12.52 -6.99
N GLU A 147 4.42 13.48 -7.29
CA GLU A 147 4.14 14.91 -7.09
C GLU A 147 3.02 15.40 -8.02
N GLU A 148 2.97 14.94 -9.27
CA GLU A 148 1.88 15.27 -10.20
C GLU A 148 0.55 14.70 -9.71
N LEU A 149 0.54 13.43 -9.28
CA LEU A 149 -0.62 12.78 -8.69
C LEU A 149 -1.09 13.53 -7.45
N ARG A 150 -0.17 13.91 -6.55
CA ARG A 150 -0.48 14.70 -5.34
C ARG A 150 -1.15 16.02 -5.68
N ARG A 151 -0.59 16.76 -6.66
CA ARG A 151 -1.17 18.03 -7.12
C ARG A 151 -2.55 17.86 -7.75
N SER A 152 -2.74 16.77 -8.51
CA SER A 152 -4.04 16.45 -9.10
C SER A 152 -5.08 16.14 -8.03
N LEU A 153 -4.73 15.34 -7.02
CA LEU A 153 -5.59 15.04 -5.87
C LEU A 153 -5.94 16.30 -5.07
N GLU A 154 -4.98 17.20 -4.85
CA GLU A 154 -5.25 18.48 -4.16
C GLU A 154 -6.22 19.37 -4.93
N LYS A 155 -6.06 19.47 -6.27
CA LYS A 155 -6.98 20.22 -7.13
C LYS A 155 -8.38 19.63 -7.08
N MET A 156 -8.48 18.30 -7.19
CA MET A 156 -9.77 17.61 -7.13
C MET A 156 -10.45 17.81 -5.77
N ASN A 157 -9.71 17.69 -4.68
CA ASN A 157 -10.25 17.93 -3.33
C ASN A 157 -10.72 19.38 -3.13
N ARG A 158 -10.03 20.37 -3.72
CA ARG A 158 -10.49 21.77 -3.69
C ARG A 158 -11.79 21.94 -4.46
N ALA A 159 -11.86 21.42 -5.69
CA ALA A 159 -13.05 21.51 -6.52
C ALA A 159 -14.27 20.85 -5.85
N VAL A 160 -14.07 19.70 -5.23
CA VAL A 160 -15.12 19.02 -4.45
C VAL A 160 -15.60 19.89 -3.29
N LYS A 161 -14.69 20.50 -2.52
CA LYS A 161 -15.03 21.39 -1.41
C LYS A 161 -15.78 22.66 -1.88
N GLU A 162 -15.34 23.24 -2.97
CA GLU A 162 -16.00 24.43 -3.57
C GLU A 162 -17.41 24.08 -4.05
N LEU A 163 -17.58 22.95 -4.74
CA LEU A 163 -18.88 22.47 -5.18
C LEU A 163 -19.83 22.20 -4.01
N GLU A 164 -19.32 21.59 -2.96
CA GLU A 164 -20.10 21.33 -1.75
C GLU A 164 -20.49 22.62 -1.03
N GLN A 165 -19.58 23.59 -0.93
CA GLN A 165 -19.88 24.90 -0.34
C GLN A 165 -20.90 25.67 -1.16
N PHE A 166 -20.77 25.64 -2.49
CA PHE A 166 -21.75 26.22 -3.40
C PHE A 166 -23.13 25.59 -3.22
N ALA A 167 -23.20 24.24 -3.19
CA ALA A 167 -24.44 23.52 -2.96
C ALA A 167 -25.07 23.89 -1.61
N TYR A 168 -24.28 24.04 -0.55
CA TYR A 168 -24.79 24.47 0.77
C TYR A 168 -25.37 25.88 0.77
N ILE A 169 -24.60 26.86 0.26
CA ILE A 169 -25.05 28.29 0.23
C ILE A 169 -26.28 28.44 -0.64
N THR A 170 -26.22 27.89 -1.87
CA THR A 170 -27.36 27.96 -2.80
C THR A 170 -28.62 27.30 -2.24
N SER A 171 -28.46 26.19 -1.55
CA SER A 171 -29.58 25.48 -0.92
C SER A 171 -30.21 26.26 0.21
N HIS A 172 -29.41 26.91 1.06
CA HIS A 172 -29.91 27.77 2.12
C HIS A 172 -30.69 28.94 1.54
N ASP A 173 -30.15 29.58 0.51
CA ASP A 173 -30.77 30.77 -0.09
C ASP A 173 -32.04 30.44 -0.89
N LEU A 174 -32.16 29.22 -1.41
CA LEU A 174 -33.37 28.70 -2.06
C LEU A 174 -34.47 28.30 -1.04
N GLN A 175 -34.14 27.91 0.17
CA GLN A 175 -35.13 27.51 1.17
C GLN A 175 -36.03 28.65 1.63
N ALA A 176 -35.48 29.87 1.72
CA ALA A 176 -36.24 31.04 2.20
C ALA A 176 -37.39 31.42 1.24
N PRO A 177 -37.17 31.63 -0.09
CA PRO A 177 -38.24 31.95 -1.02
C PRO A 177 -39.26 30.80 -1.15
N LEU A 178 -38.83 29.53 -1.09
CA LEU A 178 -39.76 28.40 -1.14
C LEU A 178 -40.68 28.34 0.07
N ARG A 179 -40.17 28.61 1.27
CA ARG A 179 -41.03 28.77 2.47
C ARG A 179 -42.04 29.85 2.32
N THR A 180 -41.67 30.97 1.70
CA THR A 180 -42.56 32.08 1.44
C THR A 180 -43.67 31.69 0.47
N ILE A 181 -43.31 31.05 -0.65
CA ILE A 181 -44.26 30.56 -1.66
C ILE A 181 -45.26 29.58 -1.04
N SER A 182 -44.78 28.52 -0.38
CA SER A 182 -45.66 27.54 0.28
C SER A 182 -46.51 28.17 1.39
N GLY A 183 -45.94 29.08 2.19
CA GLY A 183 -46.66 29.77 3.25
C GLY A 183 -47.82 30.63 2.73
N PHE A 184 -47.59 31.44 1.69
CA PHE A 184 -48.65 32.23 1.09
C PHE A 184 -49.68 31.39 0.32
N SER A 185 -49.27 30.34 -0.38
CA SER A 185 -50.19 29.41 -1.01
C SER A 185 -51.15 28.79 0.01
N GLN A 186 -50.62 28.30 1.12
CA GLN A 186 -51.41 27.73 2.22
C GLN A 186 -52.32 28.74 2.90
N LEU A 187 -51.84 29.99 3.09
CA LEU A 187 -52.66 31.06 3.67
C LEU A 187 -53.81 31.44 2.77
N LEU A 188 -53.61 31.54 1.46
CA LEU A 188 -54.67 31.77 0.48
C LEU A 188 -55.72 30.65 0.51
N THR A 189 -55.29 29.39 0.47
CA THR A 189 -56.19 28.25 0.58
C THR A 189 -56.99 28.27 1.88
N ARG A 190 -56.35 28.54 3.04
CA ARG A 190 -57.04 28.51 4.35
C ARG A 190 -57.99 29.71 4.58
N ARG A 191 -57.62 30.92 4.10
CA ARG A 191 -58.40 32.14 4.42
C ARG A 191 -59.42 32.52 3.36
N HIS A 192 -59.24 32.03 2.13
CA HIS A 192 -60.03 32.46 0.99
C HIS A 192 -60.63 31.33 0.17
N CYS A 193 -60.65 30.09 0.72
CA CYS A 193 -61.21 28.92 0.01
C CYS A 193 -62.63 29.16 -0.48
N ASP A 194 -63.45 29.91 0.31
CA ASP A 194 -64.83 30.21 -0.06
C ASP A 194 -64.97 31.26 -1.18
N LYS A 195 -63.87 31.97 -1.55
CA LYS A 195 -63.84 33.00 -2.58
C LYS A 195 -63.09 32.61 -3.83
N LEU A 196 -62.45 31.42 -3.82
CA LEU A 196 -61.72 30.88 -4.92
C LEU A 196 -62.57 29.82 -5.64
N ASP A 197 -62.49 29.82 -6.95
CA ASP A 197 -63.08 28.76 -7.75
C ASP A 197 -62.25 27.43 -7.67
N GLY A 198 -62.80 26.34 -8.23
CA GLY A 198 -62.16 25.06 -8.17
C GLY A 198 -60.79 25.06 -8.85
N ASP A 199 -60.65 25.77 -9.96
CA ASP A 199 -59.42 25.84 -10.74
C ASP A 199 -58.34 26.59 -9.95
N ALA A 200 -58.67 27.68 -9.24
CA ALA A 200 -57.75 28.44 -8.41
C ALA A 200 -57.27 27.63 -7.20
N LEU A 201 -58.12 26.82 -6.60
CA LEU A 201 -57.72 25.90 -5.51
C LEU A 201 -56.77 24.81 -6.01
N GLU A 202 -57.01 24.26 -7.20
CA GLU A 202 -56.14 23.28 -7.82
C GLU A 202 -54.78 23.90 -8.17
N PHE A 203 -54.70 25.11 -8.72
CA PHE A 203 -53.44 25.79 -8.98
C PHE A 203 -52.64 26.07 -7.69
N LEU A 204 -53.30 26.45 -6.60
CA LEU A 204 -52.65 26.66 -5.31
C LEU A 204 -52.09 25.34 -4.76
N ASP A 205 -52.78 24.22 -4.94
CA ASP A 205 -52.31 22.89 -4.56
C ASP A 205 -51.06 22.49 -5.37
N TYR A 206 -51.07 22.72 -6.70
CA TYR A 206 -49.87 22.48 -7.55
C TYR A 206 -48.69 23.34 -7.12
N ILE A 207 -48.93 24.63 -6.80
CA ILE A 207 -47.85 25.52 -6.33
C ILE A 207 -47.29 25.05 -4.98
N ASP A 208 -48.13 24.66 -4.03
CA ASP A 208 -47.67 24.18 -2.70
C ASP A 208 -46.94 22.85 -2.84
N LYS A 209 -47.46 21.90 -3.62
CA LYS A 209 -46.77 20.64 -3.91
C LYS A 209 -45.42 20.86 -4.57
N GLY A 210 -45.32 21.72 -5.58
CA GLY A 210 -44.06 22.04 -6.25
C GLY A 210 -43.05 22.71 -5.32
N ALA A 211 -43.48 23.62 -4.48
CA ALA A 211 -42.63 24.28 -3.49
C ALA A 211 -42.08 23.24 -2.45
N ARG A 212 -42.92 22.37 -1.94
CA ARG A 212 -42.53 21.31 -1.01
C ARG A 212 -41.55 20.31 -1.67
N GLN A 213 -41.80 19.93 -2.90
CA GLN A 213 -40.92 19.03 -3.63
C GLN A 213 -39.52 19.65 -3.83
N MET A 214 -39.43 20.92 -4.23
CA MET A 214 -38.16 21.62 -4.34
C MET A 214 -37.46 21.72 -2.97
N GLN A 215 -38.20 21.99 -1.89
CA GLN A 215 -37.67 22.06 -0.54
C GLN A 215 -37.06 20.71 -0.12
N GLN A 216 -37.73 19.59 -0.43
CA GLN A 216 -37.23 18.23 -0.15
C GLN A 216 -35.99 17.92 -0.97
N LEU A 217 -35.98 18.24 -2.28
CA LEU A 217 -34.80 18.07 -3.14
C LEU A 217 -33.56 18.79 -2.57
N ILE A 218 -33.74 20.01 -2.11
CA ILE A 218 -32.66 20.80 -1.51
C ILE A 218 -32.19 20.18 -0.21
N GLN A 219 -33.09 19.68 0.64
CA GLN A 219 -32.72 19.00 1.89
C GLN A 219 -31.96 17.72 1.63
N ASP A 220 -32.39 16.90 0.68
CA ASP A 220 -31.74 15.63 0.32
C ASP A 220 -30.35 15.87 -0.29
N LEU A 221 -30.19 16.92 -1.13
CA LEU A 221 -28.91 17.31 -1.69
C LEU A 221 -27.93 17.77 -0.60
N LEU A 222 -28.42 18.56 0.37
CA LEU A 222 -27.63 18.94 1.54
C LEU A 222 -27.24 17.73 2.40
N ALA A 223 -28.16 16.78 2.61
CA ALA A 223 -27.90 15.57 3.35
C ALA A 223 -26.83 14.73 2.65
N LEU A 224 -26.93 14.56 1.33
CA LEU A 224 -25.91 13.86 0.51
C LEU A 224 -24.53 14.53 0.60
N SER A 225 -24.50 15.87 0.60
CA SER A 225 -23.25 16.65 0.72
C SER A 225 -22.62 16.53 2.11
N ARG A 226 -23.40 16.35 3.17
CA ARG A 226 -22.91 16.28 4.56
C ARG A 226 -22.32 14.93 4.94
N VAL A 227 -22.72 13.83 4.28
CA VAL A 227 -22.17 12.51 4.56
C VAL A 227 -20.67 12.52 4.32
N GLY A 228 -19.88 12.27 5.38
CA GLY A 228 -18.41 12.19 5.34
C GLY A 228 -17.65 13.46 5.76
N ARG A 229 -18.32 14.59 6.03
CA ARG A 229 -17.63 15.86 6.36
C ARG A 229 -17.34 16.10 7.84
N SER A 230 -18.23 15.69 8.72
CA SER A 230 -18.20 16.14 10.12
C SER A 230 -18.17 14.99 11.12
N ASP A 231 -18.38 13.76 10.68
CA ASP A 231 -18.90 12.72 11.55
C ASP A 231 -17.90 11.60 11.88
N ALA A 232 -16.65 11.69 11.44
CA ALA A 232 -15.61 10.71 11.81
C ALA A 232 -15.40 10.63 13.34
N ALA A 233 -15.79 11.68 14.06
CA ALA A 233 -15.74 11.73 15.52
C ALA A 233 -16.92 11.01 16.21
N ASN A 234 -18.01 10.69 15.49
CA ASN A 234 -19.25 10.16 16.04
C ASN A 234 -19.49 8.66 15.75
N ILE A 235 -18.41 7.91 15.48
CA ILE A 235 -18.52 6.45 15.39
C ILE A 235 -18.54 5.89 16.81
N GLU A 236 -19.64 5.25 17.18
CA GLU A 236 -19.87 4.70 18.49
C GLU A 236 -20.41 3.27 18.37
N ARG A 237 -20.09 2.43 19.34
CA ARG A 237 -20.66 1.09 19.44
C ARG A 237 -21.93 1.15 20.27
N LYS A 238 -23.08 0.90 19.63
CA LYS A 238 -24.41 0.92 20.29
C LYS A 238 -25.30 -0.20 19.74
N PRO A 239 -26.34 -0.61 20.52
CA PRO A 239 -27.34 -1.52 20.04
C PRO A 239 -28.07 -0.99 18.79
N LEU A 240 -28.08 -1.76 17.71
CA LEU A 240 -28.79 -1.37 16.47
C LEU A 240 -30.30 -1.21 16.71
N ALA A 241 -30.84 -1.92 17.74
CA ALA A 241 -32.25 -1.79 18.17
C ALA A 241 -32.62 -0.36 18.58
N GLU A 242 -31.71 0.40 19.21
CA GLU A 242 -31.96 1.81 19.57
C GLU A 242 -32.08 2.68 18.32
N THR A 243 -31.20 2.45 17.35
CA THR A 243 -31.20 3.16 16.07
C THR A 243 -32.49 2.89 15.29
N LEU A 244 -32.90 1.62 15.22
CA LEU A 244 -34.15 1.24 14.57
C LEU A 244 -35.37 1.79 15.28
N THR A 245 -35.42 1.73 16.62
CA THR A 245 -36.52 2.30 17.42
C THR A 245 -36.67 3.80 17.17
N ARG A 246 -35.55 4.53 17.07
CA ARG A 246 -35.56 5.97 16.73
C ARG A 246 -36.09 6.22 15.33
N THR A 247 -35.72 5.37 14.38
CA THR A 247 -36.20 5.44 12.98
C THR A 247 -37.72 5.20 12.91
N ILE A 248 -38.21 4.12 13.54
CA ILE A 248 -39.64 3.76 13.57
C ILE A 248 -40.46 4.90 14.22
N LYS A 249 -39.94 5.51 15.29
CA LYS A 249 -40.59 6.66 15.93
C LYS A 249 -40.71 7.84 14.97
N GLY A 250 -39.71 8.08 14.11
CA GLY A 250 -39.76 9.12 13.08
C GLY A 250 -40.79 8.86 11.99
N LEU A 251 -41.02 7.57 11.66
CA LEU A 251 -41.96 7.12 10.62
C LEU A 251 -43.37 6.81 11.16
N LYS A 252 -43.64 7.05 12.44
CA LYS A 252 -44.90 6.66 13.10
C LYS A 252 -46.16 7.12 12.34
N ALA A 253 -46.19 8.36 11.85
CA ALA A 253 -47.32 8.87 11.12
C ALA A 253 -47.60 8.13 9.79
N ALA A 254 -46.54 7.73 9.06
CA ALA A 254 -46.64 6.95 7.84
C ALA A 254 -47.06 5.50 8.14
N ILE A 255 -46.53 4.90 9.18
CA ILE A 255 -46.88 3.57 9.67
C ILE A 255 -48.34 3.50 10.07
N ASP A 256 -48.81 4.44 10.91
CA ASP A 256 -50.20 4.51 11.39
C ASP A 256 -51.18 4.73 10.21
N LYS A 257 -50.77 5.52 9.21
CA LYS A 257 -51.62 5.83 8.03
C LYS A 257 -51.79 4.61 7.10
N THR A 258 -50.70 3.81 6.90
CA THR A 258 -50.68 2.70 5.94
C THR A 258 -50.94 1.34 6.59
N GLY A 259 -50.90 1.26 7.92
CA GLY A 259 -50.99 0.01 8.67
C GLY A 259 -49.76 -0.89 8.45
N ALA A 260 -48.59 -0.30 8.20
CA ALA A 260 -47.35 -1.04 7.94
C ALA A 260 -46.92 -1.88 9.16
N GLU A 261 -46.52 -3.12 8.88
CA GLU A 261 -46.01 -4.06 9.87
C GLU A 261 -44.50 -4.17 9.74
N ILE A 262 -43.74 -3.86 10.81
CA ILE A 262 -42.30 -3.95 10.83
C ILE A 262 -41.88 -5.04 11.82
N ALA A 263 -41.25 -6.10 11.30
CA ALA A 263 -40.75 -7.22 12.08
C ALA A 263 -39.20 -7.22 12.08
N PHE A 264 -38.60 -7.44 13.24
CA PHE A 264 -37.15 -7.61 13.36
C PHE A 264 -36.82 -8.58 14.49
N GLY A 265 -35.71 -9.30 14.33
CA GLY A 265 -35.20 -10.24 15.30
C GLY A 265 -34.28 -9.59 16.34
N THR A 266 -33.37 -10.36 16.90
CA THR A 266 -32.33 -9.87 17.83
C THR A 266 -31.31 -9.07 17.03
N LEU A 267 -31.12 -7.80 17.40
CA LEU A 267 -30.19 -6.90 16.73
C LEU A 267 -28.92 -6.73 17.59
N PRO A 268 -27.72 -6.93 17.04
CA PRO A 268 -26.46 -6.78 17.76
C PRO A 268 -26.09 -5.33 18.02
N GLU A 269 -25.02 -5.15 18.80
CA GLU A 269 -24.30 -3.88 18.84
C GLU A 269 -23.46 -3.72 17.59
N VAL A 270 -23.54 -2.56 16.95
CA VAL A 270 -22.77 -2.20 15.78
C VAL A 270 -21.93 -0.96 16.04
N GLU A 271 -20.72 -0.93 15.50
CA GLU A 271 -19.84 0.23 15.54
C GLU A 271 -20.13 1.09 14.28
N ALA A 272 -20.76 2.24 14.47
CA ALA A 272 -21.18 3.09 13.35
C ALA A 272 -21.47 4.51 13.80
N ASN A 273 -21.67 5.42 12.84
CA ASN A 273 -22.36 6.68 13.08
C ASN A 273 -23.86 6.43 13.08
N HIS A 274 -24.44 6.33 14.27
CA HIS A 274 -25.86 6.02 14.45
C HIS A 274 -26.81 7.10 13.90
N GLY A 275 -26.36 8.36 13.79
CA GLY A 275 -27.11 9.42 13.13
C GLY A 275 -27.30 9.16 11.63
N LEU A 276 -26.23 8.75 10.97
CA LEU A 276 -26.26 8.37 9.55
C LEU A 276 -27.03 7.07 9.34
N LEU A 277 -26.90 6.08 10.24
CA LEU A 277 -27.70 4.86 10.16
C LEU A 277 -29.20 5.11 10.33
N VAL A 278 -29.62 6.03 11.21
CA VAL A 278 -31.03 6.47 11.31
C VAL A 278 -31.51 6.99 9.96
N GLN A 279 -30.73 7.83 9.29
CA GLN A 279 -31.07 8.37 7.98
C GLN A 279 -31.16 7.28 6.90
N LEU A 280 -30.21 6.34 6.88
CA LEU A 280 -30.22 5.22 5.96
C LEU A 280 -31.45 4.32 6.15
N LEU A 281 -31.71 3.90 7.40
CA LEU A 281 -32.85 3.08 7.75
C LEU A 281 -34.19 3.81 7.44
N HIS A 282 -34.25 5.12 7.74
CA HIS A 282 -35.41 5.92 7.40
C HIS A 282 -35.71 5.89 5.91
N ASN A 283 -34.70 6.12 5.05
CA ASN A 283 -34.88 6.10 3.60
C ASN A 283 -35.33 4.71 3.08
N LEU A 284 -34.77 3.61 3.60
CA LEU A 284 -35.14 2.28 3.15
C LEU A 284 -36.54 1.87 3.64
N ILE A 285 -36.88 2.16 4.90
CA ILE A 285 -38.19 1.83 5.46
C ILE A 285 -39.28 2.72 4.86
N ASP A 286 -39.03 4.01 4.65
CA ASP A 286 -39.96 4.91 3.97
C ASP A 286 -40.23 4.47 2.54
N ASN A 287 -39.21 4.05 1.80
CA ASN A 287 -39.37 3.44 0.48
C ASN A 287 -40.24 2.18 0.54
N ALA A 288 -40.02 1.29 1.49
CA ALA A 288 -40.82 0.08 1.66
C ALA A 288 -42.30 0.36 1.98
N ILE A 289 -42.57 1.40 2.77
CA ILE A 289 -43.94 1.85 3.06
C ILE A 289 -44.58 2.46 1.82
N LYS A 290 -43.84 3.24 1.07
CA LYS A 290 -44.34 4.03 -0.05
C LYS A 290 -44.61 3.19 -1.31
N PHE A 291 -43.70 2.29 -1.66
CA PHE A 291 -43.80 1.46 -2.89
C PHE A 291 -44.58 0.16 -2.64
N GLN A 292 -45.68 0.23 -1.92
CA GLN A 292 -46.54 -0.90 -1.62
C GLN A 292 -47.43 -1.28 -2.82
N LYS A 293 -47.84 -2.55 -2.88
CA LYS A 293 -48.82 -3.01 -3.84
C LYS A 293 -50.23 -2.45 -3.51
N PRO A 294 -51.03 -2.04 -4.50
CA PRO A 294 -52.34 -1.52 -4.24
C PRO A 294 -53.23 -2.54 -3.47
N GLY A 295 -53.79 -2.07 -2.34
CA GLY A 295 -54.67 -2.90 -1.49
C GLY A 295 -53.94 -3.83 -0.49
N GLU A 296 -52.62 -3.89 -0.52
CA GLU A 296 -51.82 -4.65 0.44
C GLU A 296 -51.23 -3.76 1.56
N ARG A 297 -51.11 -4.31 2.77
CA ARG A 297 -50.39 -3.64 3.85
C ARG A 297 -48.89 -3.84 3.66
N PRO A 298 -48.07 -2.80 3.82
CA PRO A 298 -46.64 -2.95 3.80
C PRO A 298 -46.16 -3.88 4.92
N LYS A 299 -45.39 -4.92 4.56
CA LYS A 299 -44.71 -5.81 5.51
C LYS A 299 -43.23 -5.68 5.31
N ILE A 300 -42.53 -5.26 6.34
CA ILE A 300 -41.10 -4.99 6.30
C ILE A 300 -40.42 -5.91 7.31
N ARG A 301 -39.43 -6.72 6.83
CA ARG A 301 -38.64 -7.58 7.67
C ARG A 301 -37.18 -7.13 7.66
N ILE A 302 -36.62 -7.01 8.86
CA ILE A 302 -35.24 -6.55 9.08
C ILE A 302 -34.49 -7.65 9.79
N ASP A 303 -33.50 -8.24 9.13
CA ASP A 303 -32.64 -9.28 9.65
C ASP A 303 -31.18 -8.84 9.58
N ILE A 304 -30.35 -9.28 10.53
CA ILE A 304 -28.93 -9.02 10.54
C ILE A 304 -28.16 -10.27 10.94
N ASP A 305 -27.18 -10.62 10.11
CA ASP A 305 -26.29 -11.75 10.33
C ASP A 305 -24.84 -11.30 10.30
N ARG A 306 -23.96 -12.08 10.90
CA ARG A 306 -22.52 -11.85 10.84
C ARG A 306 -21.88 -12.74 9.79
N ASP A 307 -21.17 -12.10 8.83
CA ASP A 307 -20.38 -12.77 7.81
C ASP A 307 -18.90 -12.35 7.95
N GLY A 308 -18.13 -13.13 8.68
CA GLY A 308 -16.73 -12.85 9.00
C GLY A 308 -16.54 -11.53 9.73
N ASP A 309 -15.85 -10.59 9.07
CA ASP A 309 -15.58 -9.24 9.58
C ASP A 309 -16.67 -8.21 9.21
N PHE A 310 -17.81 -8.67 8.70
CA PHE A 310 -18.91 -7.80 8.29
C PHE A 310 -20.24 -8.21 8.93
N TRP A 311 -21.08 -7.21 9.13
CA TRP A 311 -22.50 -7.36 9.37
C TRP A 311 -23.24 -7.31 8.03
N GLN A 312 -24.16 -8.24 7.80
CA GLN A 312 -25.09 -8.29 6.66
C GLN A 312 -26.48 -7.91 7.19
N LEU A 313 -26.87 -6.66 7.03
CA LEU A 313 -28.21 -6.20 7.36
C LEU A 313 -29.08 -6.28 6.12
N SER A 314 -30.21 -6.98 6.20
CA SER A 314 -31.17 -7.09 5.12
C SER A 314 -32.50 -6.45 5.53
N ILE A 315 -33.09 -5.71 4.59
CA ILE A 315 -34.40 -5.06 4.75
C ILE A 315 -35.26 -5.50 3.56
N ALA A 316 -36.22 -6.38 3.83
CA ALA A 316 -37.11 -6.95 2.83
C ALA A 316 -38.51 -6.35 2.96
N ASP A 317 -39.13 -6.00 1.81
CA ASP A 317 -40.50 -5.53 1.72
C ASP A 317 -41.35 -6.44 0.79
N ASN A 318 -42.67 -6.31 0.87
CA ASN A 318 -43.64 -6.98 -0.04
C ASN A 318 -44.18 -6.04 -1.12
N GLY A 319 -43.38 -5.00 -1.48
CA GLY A 319 -43.77 -3.96 -2.42
C GLY A 319 -43.83 -4.39 -3.88
N ILE A 320 -43.95 -3.38 -4.75
CA ILE A 320 -44.10 -3.59 -6.23
C ILE A 320 -42.83 -4.13 -6.90
N GLY A 321 -41.69 -4.18 -6.20
CA GLY A 321 -40.43 -4.66 -6.76
C GLY A 321 -39.68 -3.63 -7.61
N ILE A 322 -38.48 -4.01 -8.04
CA ILE A 322 -37.59 -3.23 -8.91
C ILE A 322 -37.23 -4.11 -10.12
N PRO A 323 -37.40 -3.64 -11.37
CA PRO A 323 -36.94 -4.38 -12.56
C PRO A 323 -35.46 -4.73 -12.48
N GLN A 324 -35.11 -5.94 -12.94
CA GLN A 324 -33.73 -6.47 -12.83
C GLN A 324 -32.65 -5.60 -13.51
N ASP A 325 -33.01 -5.00 -14.65
CA ASP A 325 -32.17 -4.08 -15.42
C ASP A 325 -31.92 -2.72 -14.70
N GLN A 326 -32.67 -2.45 -13.63
CA GLN A 326 -32.63 -1.17 -12.90
C GLN A 326 -32.08 -1.27 -11.48
N LEU A 327 -31.80 -2.49 -10.97
CA LEU A 327 -31.32 -2.73 -9.60
C LEU A 327 -30.04 -1.95 -9.23
N GLU A 328 -29.14 -1.76 -10.18
CA GLU A 328 -27.94 -0.98 -9.95
C GLU A 328 -28.19 0.53 -10.11
N SER A 329 -28.99 0.89 -11.11
CA SER A 329 -29.26 2.29 -11.46
C SER A 329 -30.13 3.03 -10.44
N VAL A 330 -30.92 2.35 -9.60
CA VAL A 330 -31.77 2.98 -8.57
C VAL A 330 -30.98 3.76 -7.50
N PHE A 331 -29.68 3.47 -7.37
CA PHE A 331 -28.80 4.21 -6.48
C PHE A 331 -28.16 5.46 -7.13
N ALA A 332 -28.45 5.74 -8.40
CA ALA A 332 -27.97 6.95 -9.06
C ALA A 332 -28.79 8.18 -8.58
N ILE A 333 -28.13 9.33 -8.51
CA ILE A 333 -28.75 10.59 -8.06
C ILE A 333 -29.82 11.00 -9.08
N PHE A 334 -31.00 11.42 -8.59
CA PHE A 334 -32.18 11.80 -9.37
C PHE A 334 -32.82 10.68 -10.19
N ARG A 335 -32.42 9.42 -9.95
CA ARG A 335 -33.05 8.28 -10.63
C ARG A 335 -34.39 7.95 -9.98
N ARG A 336 -35.44 7.86 -10.80
CA ARG A 336 -36.79 7.46 -10.41
C ARG A 336 -37.32 6.43 -11.41
N LEU A 337 -38.03 5.41 -10.92
CA LEU A 337 -38.63 4.34 -11.73
C LEU A 337 -40.06 4.65 -12.11
N HIS A 338 -40.75 5.45 -11.30
CA HIS A 338 -42.16 5.79 -11.46
C HIS A 338 -42.35 7.27 -11.67
N ALA A 339 -43.45 7.67 -12.30
CA ALA A 339 -43.81 9.05 -12.57
C ALA A 339 -44.03 9.82 -11.25
N PRO A 340 -43.81 11.16 -11.25
CA PRO A 340 -44.04 12.01 -10.07
C PRO A 340 -45.44 11.93 -9.48
N ASP A 341 -46.42 11.70 -10.31
CA ASP A 341 -47.84 11.69 -9.94
C ASP A 341 -48.28 10.34 -9.30
N GLU A 342 -47.47 9.27 -9.49
CA GLU A 342 -47.73 7.93 -8.95
C GLU A 342 -47.14 7.76 -7.55
N TYR A 343 -45.87 8.17 -7.37
CA TYR A 343 -45.17 8.06 -6.11
C TYR A 343 -44.36 9.34 -5.86
N GLU A 344 -44.53 9.96 -4.69
CA GLU A 344 -43.76 11.14 -4.28
C GLU A 344 -42.29 10.77 -4.02
N GLY A 345 -41.35 11.66 -4.36
CA GLY A 345 -39.91 11.50 -3.99
C GLY A 345 -38.96 12.23 -4.89
N THR A 346 -37.75 12.38 -4.40
CA THR A 346 -36.67 13.16 -5.01
C THR A 346 -35.74 12.33 -5.90
N GLY A 347 -35.68 11.00 -5.71
CA GLY A 347 -34.70 10.13 -6.36
C GLY A 347 -33.29 10.24 -5.78
N ILE A 348 -33.12 10.85 -4.59
CA ILE A 348 -31.81 11.02 -3.93
C ILE A 348 -31.66 10.05 -2.75
N GLY A 349 -32.73 9.56 -2.13
CA GLY A 349 -32.72 8.77 -0.91
C GLY A 349 -31.82 7.53 -0.97
N LEU A 350 -31.89 6.74 -2.06
CA LEU A 350 -31.04 5.56 -2.24
C LEU A 350 -29.57 5.93 -2.50
N ALA A 351 -29.31 7.04 -3.19
CA ALA A 351 -27.94 7.54 -3.36
C ALA A 351 -27.33 7.95 -2.01
N ILE A 352 -28.13 8.53 -1.10
CA ILE A 352 -27.71 8.81 0.29
C ILE A 352 -27.38 7.50 1.01
N CYS A 353 -28.21 6.45 0.86
CA CYS A 353 -27.95 5.16 1.47
C CYS A 353 -26.62 4.54 0.99
N ARG A 354 -26.32 4.61 -0.31
CA ARG A 354 -25.04 4.14 -0.87
C ARG A 354 -23.87 4.93 -0.27
N LYS A 355 -23.94 6.24 -0.23
CA LYS A 355 -22.89 7.09 0.34
C LYS A 355 -22.67 6.84 1.83
N ILE A 356 -23.74 6.58 2.60
CA ILE A 356 -23.62 6.23 4.02
C ILE A 356 -22.96 4.87 4.20
N ALA A 357 -23.29 3.86 3.37
CA ALA A 357 -22.66 2.56 3.40
C ALA A 357 -21.16 2.66 3.10
N GLU A 358 -20.79 3.38 2.03
CA GLU A 358 -19.40 3.64 1.64
C GLU A 358 -18.62 4.40 2.72
N TYR A 359 -19.26 5.40 3.36
CA TYR A 359 -18.66 6.14 4.48
C TYR A 359 -18.25 5.22 5.64
N HIS A 360 -19.03 4.16 5.91
CA HIS A 360 -18.70 3.16 6.93
C HIS A 360 -17.73 2.08 6.44
N GLY A 361 -17.24 2.16 5.18
CA GLY A 361 -16.37 1.14 4.59
C GLY A 361 -17.13 -0.12 4.15
N GLY A 362 -18.44 0.01 3.96
CA GLY A 362 -19.34 -1.04 3.53
C GLY A 362 -19.88 -0.85 2.12
N SER A 363 -20.96 -1.57 1.80
CA SER A 363 -21.66 -1.47 0.51
C SER A 363 -23.14 -1.76 0.67
N ILE A 364 -23.94 -1.30 -0.28
CA ILE A 364 -25.37 -1.60 -0.36
C ILE A 364 -25.72 -2.06 -1.78
N HIS A 365 -26.57 -3.07 -1.90
CA HIS A 365 -27.16 -3.52 -3.14
C HIS A 365 -28.62 -3.94 -2.92
N ALA A 366 -29.36 -4.13 -3.98
CA ALA A 366 -30.75 -4.57 -3.95
C ALA A 366 -30.93 -5.87 -4.75
N THR A 367 -31.81 -6.72 -4.28
CA THR A 367 -32.38 -7.84 -5.01
C THR A 367 -33.90 -7.67 -5.02
N SER A 368 -34.56 -8.07 -6.08
CA SER A 368 -36.00 -7.93 -6.20
C SER A 368 -36.59 -9.04 -7.06
N ASP A 369 -37.79 -9.46 -6.70
CA ASP A 369 -38.60 -10.41 -7.44
C ASP A 369 -40.08 -10.01 -7.39
N GLU A 370 -40.99 -10.91 -7.82
CA GLU A 370 -42.43 -10.68 -7.80
C GLU A 370 -43.01 -10.52 -6.39
N THR A 371 -42.28 -10.94 -5.35
CA THR A 371 -42.74 -10.87 -3.96
C THR A 371 -42.40 -9.51 -3.30
N GLY A 372 -41.40 -8.78 -3.82
CA GLY A 372 -41.00 -7.47 -3.31
C GLY A 372 -39.53 -7.14 -3.55
N THR A 373 -38.99 -6.23 -2.74
CA THR A 373 -37.58 -5.82 -2.81
C THR A 373 -36.86 -6.17 -1.51
N GLN A 374 -35.60 -6.57 -1.62
CA GLN A 374 -34.70 -6.74 -0.48
C GLN A 374 -33.44 -5.92 -0.69
N PHE A 375 -33.18 -4.99 0.22
CA PHE A 375 -31.92 -4.25 0.30
C PHE A 375 -30.95 -4.97 1.21
N HIS A 376 -29.72 -5.15 0.75
CA HIS A 376 -28.63 -5.78 1.48
C HIS A 376 -27.56 -4.73 1.78
N LEU A 377 -27.38 -4.44 3.05
CA LEU A 377 -26.36 -3.51 3.55
C LEU A 377 -25.25 -4.31 4.23
N ARG A 378 -24.04 -4.15 3.74
CA ARG A 378 -22.83 -4.74 4.32
C ARG A 378 -22.08 -3.67 5.08
N LEU A 379 -21.86 -3.88 6.38
CA LEU A 379 -21.11 -2.97 7.25
C LEU A 379 -19.95 -3.71 7.92
N PRO A 380 -18.75 -3.16 8.04
CA PRO A 380 -17.67 -3.79 8.79
C PRO A 380 -18.02 -3.85 10.28
N VAL A 381 -17.62 -4.94 10.95
CA VAL A 381 -17.80 -5.11 12.42
C VAL A 381 -17.05 -4.04 13.18
N THR A 382 -15.88 -3.65 12.67
CA THR A 382 -15.08 -2.52 13.16
C THR A 382 -14.89 -1.55 12.00
N VAL A 383 -15.37 -0.33 12.17
CA VAL A 383 -15.22 0.69 11.12
C VAL A 383 -13.75 1.04 11.00
N PRO A 384 -13.13 0.89 9.81
CA PRO A 384 -11.77 1.32 9.60
C PRO A 384 -11.68 2.79 9.98
N LYS A 385 -10.82 3.14 10.94
CA LYS A 385 -10.48 4.54 11.17
C LYS A 385 -9.96 5.06 9.84
N GLN A 386 -10.82 5.73 9.08
CA GLN A 386 -10.39 6.41 7.87
C GLN A 386 -9.20 7.25 8.29
N ARG A 387 -8.03 6.89 7.78
CA ARG A 387 -6.90 7.81 7.80
C ARG A 387 -7.43 9.03 7.06
N LEU A 388 -7.84 10.04 7.82
CA LEU A 388 -7.82 11.41 7.32
C LEU A 388 -6.50 11.49 6.54
N PRO A 389 -6.47 12.01 5.31
CA PRO A 389 -5.20 12.33 4.70
C PRO A 389 -4.51 13.24 5.70
N THR A 390 -3.56 12.69 6.43
CA THR A 390 -2.65 13.40 7.31
C THR A 390 -1.78 14.23 6.39
N ALA A 391 -2.37 15.29 5.89
CA ALA A 391 -1.64 16.36 5.29
C ALA A 391 -0.87 17.02 6.43
N VAL A 392 0.44 16.79 6.40
CA VAL A 392 1.45 17.74 6.87
C VAL A 392 1.21 18.29 8.28
N ALA A 393 1.40 17.45 9.30
CA ALA A 393 1.54 17.93 10.68
C ALA A 393 2.63 17.18 11.46
N ALA A 394 3.73 16.77 10.81
CA ALA A 394 4.83 16.07 11.48
C ALA A 394 6.22 16.59 11.10
N ASP A 395 6.37 17.76 10.47
CA ASP A 395 7.71 18.26 10.13
C ASP A 395 8.00 19.71 10.59
N LEU A 396 7.34 20.14 11.65
CA LEU A 396 7.64 21.42 12.31
C LEU A 396 8.08 21.25 13.78
N ARG A 397 8.68 20.13 14.16
CA ARG A 397 9.33 19.95 15.48
C ARG A 397 10.73 19.37 15.36
N SER A 398 11.52 19.82 14.42
CA SER A 398 12.98 19.62 14.44
C SER A 398 13.65 20.64 13.51
N VAL A 399 13.65 21.88 13.89
CA VAL A 399 14.72 22.85 13.64
C VAL A 399 14.91 23.64 14.93
#